data_b24dcb59ffb696c2d93f4331632b933d
#
_entry.id   b24dcb59ffb696c2d93f4331632b933d
#
_cell.length_a   1.000
_cell.length_b   1.000
_cell.length_c   1.000
_cell.angle_alpha   90.00
_cell.angle_beta   90.00
_cell.angle_gamma   90.00
#
_symmetry.space_group_name_H-M   'P 1'
#
loop_
_entity.id
_entity.type
_entity.pdbx_description
1 polymer ?
#
loop_
_entity_poly.entity_id
_entity_poly.type
_entity_poly.pdbx_seq_one_letter_code
_entity_poly.pdbx_strand_id
1 'polypeptide(L)'
;EISLGLVGSEMCIRDSIHGFLHKREHTLVSAAVDGKKAIAKTEYIYDKNDEFFETYPVSFKAEFTFTLSDDGLEYAFTMTNTSDKQMPYGMCNHTTINGPFTKDGNGLDMRLYIPVGEKWELSKSCIPTGDMLVQTNHDRQYLTGSQVPVLHDIDNDVFFAEEGSLDGKPFYGAVATDAATGKRICYEVCKDFKFWVVWNDHGDKGYFCPEPCTWIIDAPNQPIPAEESGYKELAPGESHTVTEKIYTA
;
A
#
# COMPACT_ATOMS: atom_id res chain seq x y z
N GLU A 1 -3.48 7.74 0.63
CA GLU A 1 -2.27 8.37 0.06
C GLU A 1 -1.53 7.36 -0.80
N ILE A 2 -0.98 7.82 -1.92
CA ILE A 2 -0.17 6.99 -2.81
C ILE A 2 1.28 7.41 -2.64
N SER A 3 2.10 6.46 -2.23
CA SER A 3 3.50 6.70 -1.96
C SER A 3 4.37 6.10 -3.07
N LEU A 4 5.11 6.93 -3.76
CA LEU A 4 6.25 6.51 -4.56
C LEU A 4 7.49 6.68 -3.69
N GLY A 5 8.14 5.58 -3.33
CA GLY A 5 9.40 5.62 -2.63
C GLY A 5 10.45 6.33 -3.49
N LEU A 6 10.90 7.49 -3.06
CA LEU A 6 11.96 8.23 -3.72
C LEU A 6 13.33 7.66 -3.33
N VAL A 7 14.20 7.58 -4.32
CA VAL A 7 15.64 7.37 -4.11
C VAL A 7 16.20 8.63 -3.46
N GLY A 8 16.65 8.55 -2.22
CA GLY A 8 17.21 9.69 -1.52
C GLY A 8 18.07 9.29 -0.33
N SER A 9 19.04 10.13 0.02
CA SER A 9 19.79 10.05 1.27
C SER A 9 18.85 10.22 2.47
N GLU A 10 19.30 9.92 3.70
CA GLU A 10 18.53 10.11 4.94
C GLU A 10 17.83 11.48 5.05
N MET A 11 18.39 12.52 4.41
CA MET A 11 17.77 13.86 4.36
C MET A 11 16.50 13.86 3.49
N CYS A 12 16.46 13.13 2.39
CA CYS A 12 15.30 13.07 1.48
C CYS A 12 14.12 12.33 2.10
N ILE A 13 14.34 11.34 2.95
CA ILE A 13 13.28 10.59 3.66
C ILE A 13 12.49 11.54 4.58
N ARG A 14 13.15 12.52 5.21
CA ARG A 14 12.48 13.52 6.07
C ARG A 14 11.70 14.56 5.28
N ASP A 15 12.17 14.90 4.08
CA ASP A 15 11.58 15.97 3.27
C ASP A 15 10.46 15.46 2.35
N SER A 16 10.38 14.16 2.13
CA SER A 16 9.44 13.53 1.19
C SER A 16 8.91 12.18 1.70
N ILE A 17 8.48 12.15 2.97
CA ILE A 17 7.77 10.99 3.51
C ILE A 17 6.57 10.67 2.61
N HIS A 18 6.36 9.39 2.28
CA HIS A 18 5.34 8.89 1.36
C HIS A 18 5.49 9.38 -0.10
N GLY A 19 6.68 9.80 -0.51
CA GLY A 19 6.91 10.31 -1.86
C GLY A 19 6.21 11.66 -2.11
N PHE A 20 5.95 11.98 -3.38
CA PHE A 20 5.42 13.30 -3.75
C PHE A 20 4.12 13.27 -4.57
N LEU A 21 3.72 12.15 -5.15
CA LEU A 21 2.52 12.07 -6.00
C LEU A 21 1.23 12.45 -5.26
N HIS A 22 1.12 12.13 -3.98
CA HIS A 22 -0.05 12.45 -3.15
C HIS A 22 -0.26 13.96 -2.95
N LYS A 23 0.74 14.79 -3.26
CA LYS A 23 0.68 16.27 -3.17
C LYS A 23 0.45 16.93 -4.52
N ARG A 24 0.26 16.15 -5.59
CA ARG A 24 0.10 16.67 -6.95
C ARG A 24 -1.36 16.68 -7.37
N GLU A 25 -1.74 17.71 -8.11
CA GLU A 25 -3.05 17.76 -8.79
C GLU A 25 -3.02 16.85 -10.01
N HIS A 26 -3.96 15.92 -10.08
CA HIS A 26 -4.11 15.01 -11.19
C HIS A 26 -5.15 15.56 -12.17
N THR A 27 -4.88 15.47 -13.46
CA THR A 27 -5.82 15.84 -14.51
C THR A 27 -6.87 14.74 -14.67
N LEU A 28 -8.15 15.10 -14.64
CA LEU A 28 -9.24 14.17 -14.99
C LEU A 28 -9.22 13.94 -16.51
N VAL A 29 -8.90 12.72 -16.93
CA VAL A 29 -8.86 12.32 -18.35
C VAL A 29 -10.26 11.97 -18.84
N SER A 30 -11.02 11.20 -18.04
CA SER A 30 -12.38 10.80 -18.39
C SER A 30 -13.18 10.43 -17.14
N ALA A 31 -14.49 10.63 -17.22
CA ALA A 31 -15.45 10.07 -16.28
C ALA A 31 -16.67 9.58 -17.07
N ALA A 32 -17.11 8.36 -16.82
CA ALA A 32 -18.20 7.73 -17.54
C ALA A 32 -18.98 6.78 -16.64
N VAL A 33 -20.23 6.51 -17.04
CA VAL A 33 -21.04 5.43 -16.49
C VAL A 33 -21.27 4.41 -17.59
N ASP A 34 -20.88 3.15 -17.33
CA ASP A 34 -21.09 2.02 -18.23
C ASP A 34 -21.90 0.94 -17.49
N GLY A 35 -23.16 0.86 -17.82
CA GLY A 35 -24.13 0.01 -17.10
C GLY A 35 -24.22 0.37 -15.63
N LYS A 36 -23.78 -0.54 -14.75
CA LYS A 36 -23.73 -0.37 -13.30
C LYS A 36 -22.37 0.09 -12.77
N LYS A 37 -21.43 0.43 -13.64
CA LYS A 37 -20.09 0.84 -13.28
C LYS A 37 -19.91 2.33 -13.48
N ALA A 38 -19.40 3.03 -12.48
CA ALA A 38 -18.89 4.39 -12.60
C ALA A 38 -17.36 4.32 -12.73
N ILE A 39 -16.82 4.87 -13.82
CA ILE A 39 -15.41 4.79 -14.14
C ILE A 39 -14.84 6.21 -14.21
N ALA A 40 -13.75 6.46 -13.48
CA ALA A 40 -13.00 7.70 -13.56
C ALA A 40 -11.53 7.40 -13.85
N LYS A 41 -10.93 8.16 -14.77
CA LYS A 41 -9.51 8.07 -15.10
C LYS A 41 -8.84 9.41 -14.87
N THR A 42 -7.73 9.40 -14.14
CA THR A 42 -6.90 10.57 -13.92
C THR A 42 -5.46 10.28 -14.33
N GLU A 43 -4.71 11.33 -14.64
CA GLU A 43 -3.28 11.22 -14.94
C GLU A 43 -2.49 12.37 -14.31
N TYR A 44 -1.22 12.10 -14.08
CA TYR A 44 -0.21 13.09 -13.75
C TYR A 44 1.03 12.87 -14.61
N ILE A 45 1.51 13.95 -15.22
CA ILE A 45 2.74 13.95 -16.03
C ILE A 45 3.83 14.64 -15.20
N TYR A 46 4.86 13.87 -14.87
CA TYR A 46 6.03 14.35 -14.17
C TYR A 46 7.18 14.58 -15.16
N ASP A 47 7.66 15.80 -15.22
CA ASP A 47 8.76 16.18 -16.10
C ASP A 47 9.62 17.29 -15.47
N LYS A 48 10.54 17.85 -16.27
CA LYS A 48 11.48 18.91 -15.87
C LYS A 48 10.83 20.19 -15.29
N ASN A 49 9.52 20.33 -15.37
CA ASN A 49 8.80 21.48 -14.83
C ASN A 49 8.32 21.24 -13.38
N ASP A 50 8.40 20.00 -12.88
CA ASP A 50 8.08 19.71 -11.49
C ASP A 50 9.19 20.20 -10.56
N GLU A 51 8.83 20.74 -9.40
CA GLU A 51 9.77 21.26 -8.40
C GLU A 51 10.72 20.20 -7.84
N PHE A 52 10.35 18.91 -7.88
CA PHE A 52 11.17 17.79 -7.42
C PHE A 52 12.07 17.20 -8.52
N PHE A 53 12.02 17.73 -9.74
CA PHE A 53 12.73 17.12 -10.88
C PHE A 53 14.25 17.09 -10.70
N GLU A 54 14.83 18.05 -9.98
CA GLU A 54 16.26 18.04 -9.67
C GLU A 54 16.65 16.88 -8.74
N THR A 55 15.74 16.50 -7.84
CA THR A 55 15.94 15.38 -6.88
C THR A 55 15.69 14.03 -7.54
N TYR A 56 14.67 13.94 -8.41
CA TYR A 56 14.33 12.72 -9.15
C TYR A 56 14.26 13.03 -10.65
N PRO A 57 15.41 13.07 -11.36
CA PRO A 57 15.49 13.55 -12.75
C PRO A 57 15.12 12.49 -13.79
N VAL A 58 13.96 11.85 -13.61
CA VAL A 58 13.42 10.80 -14.49
C VAL A 58 11.95 11.10 -14.75
N SER A 59 11.60 11.44 -15.98
CA SER A 59 10.22 11.74 -16.36
C SER A 59 9.35 10.49 -16.38
N PHE A 60 8.10 10.65 -15.96
CA PHE A 60 7.11 9.56 -15.99
C PHE A 60 5.68 10.08 -16.18
N LYS A 61 4.77 9.17 -16.51
CA LYS A 61 3.33 9.35 -16.44
C LYS A 61 2.73 8.39 -15.44
N ALA A 62 1.93 8.92 -14.52
CA ALA A 62 1.13 8.15 -13.57
C ALA A 62 -0.34 8.22 -13.94
N GLU A 63 -1.01 7.09 -14.12
CA GLU A 63 -2.43 6.99 -14.46
C GLU A 63 -3.17 6.20 -13.38
N PHE A 64 -4.34 6.71 -12.96
CA PHE A 64 -5.25 6.03 -12.06
C PHE A 64 -6.57 5.79 -12.76
N THR A 65 -7.06 4.55 -12.69
CA THR A 65 -8.39 4.20 -13.15
C THR A 65 -9.18 3.65 -11.97
N PHE A 66 -10.24 4.34 -11.57
CA PHE A 66 -11.17 3.94 -10.53
C PHE A 66 -12.43 3.37 -11.16
N THR A 67 -12.88 2.21 -10.71
CA THR A 67 -14.14 1.59 -11.14
C THR A 67 -14.96 1.25 -9.91
N LEU A 68 -16.06 1.97 -9.71
CA LEU A 68 -17.02 1.72 -8.64
C LEU A 68 -18.22 0.96 -9.18
N SER A 69 -18.62 -0.11 -8.50
CA SER A 69 -19.80 -0.93 -8.81
C SER A 69 -20.44 -1.48 -7.55
N ASP A 70 -21.51 -2.29 -7.71
CA ASP A 70 -22.12 -3.04 -6.60
C ASP A 70 -21.12 -4.05 -5.97
N ASP A 71 -20.07 -4.46 -6.71
CA ASP A 71 -19.03 -5.40 -6.28
C ASP A 71 -17.87 -4.71 -5.52
N GLY A 72 -17.92 -3.40 -5.33
CA GLY A 72 -16.90 -2.60 -4.64
C GLY A 72 -16.19 -1.59 -5.53
N LEU A 73 -15.10 -1.06 -5.02
CA LEU A 73 -14.18 -0.15 -5.69
C LEU A 73 -12.94 -0.91 -6.16
N GLU A 74 -12.76 -1.00 -7.46
CA GLU A 74 -11.51 -1.47 -8.08
C GLU A 74 -10.69 -0.25 -8.50
N TYR A 75 -9.39 -0.28 -8.29
CA TYR A 75 -8.53 0.70 -8.87
C TYR A 75 -7.25 0.11 -9.45
N ALA A 76 -6.83 0.67 -10.58
CA ALA A 76 -5.58 0.33 -11.25
C ALA A 76 -4.69 1.58 -11.29
N PHE A 77 -3.44 1.40 -10.89
CA PHE A 77 -2.40 2.38 -11.01
C PHE A 77 -1.39 1.93 -12.05
N THR A 78 -1.17 2.76 -13.06
CA THR A 78 -0.17 2.50 -14.11
C THR A 78 0.90 3.57 -14.08
N MET A 79 2.15 3.14 -13.95
CA MET A 79 3.33 3.98 -14.09
C MET A 79 4.00 3.70 -15.42
N THR A 80 4.27 4.76 -16.20
CA THR A 80 5.00 4.67 -17.46
C THR A 80 6.26 5.51 -17.38
N ASN A 81 7.43 4.91 -17.61
CA ASN A 81 8.68 5.64 -17.76
C ASN A 81 8.71 6.38 -19.11
N THR A 82 8.63 7.70 -19.09
CA THR A 82 8.66 8.53 -20.30
C THR A 82 10.04 9.15 -20.57
N SER A 83 11.05 8.79 -19.75
CA SER A 83 12.43 9.23 -19.91
C SER A 83 13.25 8.30 -20.80
N ASP A 84 14.50 8.66 -21.04
CA ASP A 84 15.52 7.86 -21.74
C ASP A 84 16.42 7.06 -20.79
N LYS A 85 16.10 7.03 -19.48
CA LYS A 85 16.88 6.37 -18.42
C LYS A 85 16.08 5.24 -17.77
N GLN A 86 16.78 4.32 -17.09
CA GLN A 86 16.14 3.40 -16.16
C GLN A 86 15.50 4.19 -15.02
N MET A 87 14.31 3.79 -14.62
CA MET A 87 13.50 4.47 -13.61
C MET A 87 13.25 3.54 -12.43
N PRO A 88 13.87 3.75 -11.27
CA PRO A 88 13.49 3.07 -10.03
C PRO A 88 12.01 3.35 -9.71
N TYR A 89 11.25 2.29 -9.43
CA TYR A 89 9.82 2.41 -9.23
C TYR A 89 9.32 1.46 -8.14
N GLY A 90 8.65 2.02 -7.16
CA GLY A 90 7.90 1.30 -6.15
C GLY A 90 6.61 2.03 -5.81
N MET A 91 5.62 1.28 -5.40
CA MET A 91 4.33 1.81 -4.98
C MET A 91 3.94 1.25 -3.62
N CYS A 92 3.43 2.13 -2.77
CA CYS A 92 2.75 1.77 -1.54
C CYS A 92 1.43 2.54 -1.48
N ASN A 93 0.35 1.89 -1.05
CA ASN A 93 -0.92 2.57 -0.82
C ASN A 93 -1.19 2.68 0.68
N HIS A 94 -1.20 3.91 1.20
CA HIS A 94 -1.46 4.18 2.61
C HIS A 94 -2.96 4.14 2.90
N THR A 95 -3.53 2.94 2.80
CA THR A 95 -4.97 2.71 3.01
C THR A 95 -5.31 2.82 4.48
N THR A 96 -6.28 3.67 4.80
CA THR A 96 -6.74 3.90 6.17
C THR A 96 -8.15 3.37 6.35
N ILE A 97 -8.35 2.51 7.35
CA ILE A 97 -9.64 1.94 7.71
C ILE A 97 -10.03 2.45 9.11
N ASN A 98 -11.24 2.98 9.24
CA ASN A 98 -11.76 3.36 10.55
C ASN A 98 -12.00 2.12 11.43
N GLY A 99 -11.66 2.23 12.68
CA GLY A 99 -11.97 1.21 13.68
C GLY A 99 -12.71 1.81 14.88
N PRO A 100 -14.07 1.80 14.91
CA PRO A 100 -14.94 0.98 14.06
C PRO A 100 -15.30 1.63 12.70
N PHE A 101 -15.63 0.81 11.71
CA PHE A 101 -16.15 1.26 10.43
C PHE A 101 -17.69 1.18 10.35
N THR A 102 -18.36 0.66 11.37
CA THR A 102 -19.81 0.63 11.50
C THR A 102 -20.27 1.74 12.43
N LYS A 103 -21.46 2.35 12.15
CA LYS A 103 -21.94 3.54 12.85
C LYS A 103 -22.08 3.35 14.38
N ASP A 104 -22.52 2.17 14.81
CA ASP A 104 -22.75 1.83 16.22
C ASP A 104 -21.71 0.80 16.70
N GLY A 105 -20.59 0.65 16.00
CA GLY A 105 -19.53 -0.30 16.30
C GLY A 105 -18.64 0.13 17.47
N ASN A 106 -17.84 -0.81 17.93
CA ASN A 106 -16.81 -0.59 18.94
C ASN A 106 -15.44 -0.96 18.33
N GLY A 107 -14.45 -0.10 18.48
CA GLY A 107 -13.10 -0.37 17.99
C GLY A 107 -12.51 -1.68 18.52
N LEU A 108 -12.86 -2.08 19.76
CA LEU A 108 -12.41 -3.34 20.35
C LEU A 108 -13.03 -4.60 19.71
N ASP A 109 -14.12 -4.43 18.93
CA ASP A 109 -14.72 -5.53 18.16
C ASP A 109 -14.08 -5.66 16.76
N MET A 110 -13.20 -4.72 16.38
CA MET A 110 -12.48 -4.82 15.12
C MET A 110 -11.47 -5.97 15.16
N ARG A 111 -11.40 -6.69 14.06
CA ARG A 111 -10.43 -7.77 13.83
C ARG A 111 -9.76 -7.55 12.49
N LEU A 112 -8.45 -7.74 12.46
CA LEU A 112 -7.65 -7.61 11.24
C LEU A 112 -7.00 -8.96 10.91
N TYR A 113 -7.28 -9.44 9.71
CA TYR A 113 -6.65 -10.60 9.10
C TYR A 113 -5.78 -10.15 7.94
N ILE A 114 -4.52 -10.53 7.94
CA ILE A 114 -3.59 -10.36 6.83
C ILE A 114 -2.73 -11.61 6.77
N PRO A 115 -2.70 -12.36 5.66
CA PRO A 115 -1.74 -13.43 5.45
C PRO A 115 -0.34 -12.81 5.32
N VAL A 116 0.48 -12.96 6.36
CA VAL A 116 1.82 -12.39 6.44
C VAL A 116 2.88 -13.47 6.61
N GLY A 117 4.00 -13.32 5.93
CA GLY A 117 5.22 -14.11 6.08
C GLY A 117 6.15 -13.56 7.15
N GLU A 118 7.45 -13.65 6.91
CA GLU A 118 8.47 -13.15 7.83
C GLU A 118 8.36 -11.65 8.07
N LYS A 119 8.76 -11.22 9.28
CA LYS A 119 8.74 -9.82 9.71
C LYS A 119 10.13 -9.21 9.56
N TRP A 120 10.21 -8.05 8.92
CA TRP A 120 11.45 -7.28 8.83
C TRP A 120 11.81 -6.61 10.15
N GLU A 121 13.09 -6.66 10.52
CA GLU A 121 13.63 -5.78 11.55
C GLU A 121 13.82 -4.37 10.97
N LEU A 122 13.34 -3.38 11.72
CA LEU A 122 13.51 -1.97 11.37
C LEU A 122 14.49 -1.29 12.32
N SER A 123 15.31 -0.39 11.77
CA SER A 123 16.10 0.56 12.53
C SER A 123 15.21 1.58 13.26
N LYS A 124 15.80 2.40 14.13
CA LYS A 124 15.08 3.52 14.78
C LYS A 124 14.51 4.55 13.81
N SER A 125 14.97 4.56 12.57
CA SER A 125 14.47 5.43 11.49
C SER A 125 13.44 4.72 10.62
N CYS A 126 12.90 3.60 11.07
CA CYS A 126 11.92 2.75 10.34
C CYS A 126 12.43 2.22 8.99
N ILE A 127 13.75 2.06 8.85
CA ILE A 127 14.39 1.51 7.65
C ILE A 127 14.75 0.05 7.94
N PRO A 128 14.45 -0.91 7.04
CA PRO A 128 14.85 -2.30 7.18
C PRO A 128 16.36 -2.47 7.40
N THR A 129 16.76 -3.33 8.34
CA THR A 129 18.17 -3.60 8.64
C THR A 129 18.76 -4.68 7.73
N GLY A 130 17.93 -5.45 7.06
CA GLY A 130 18.30 -6.66 6.31
C GLY A 130 18.05 -7.95 7.11
N ASP A 131 17.78 -7.85 8.40
CA ASP A 131 17.50 -8.99 9.26
C ASP A 131 15.99 -9.23 9.41
N MET A 132 15.64 -10.47 9.73
CA MET A 132 14.26 -10.89 9.99
C MET A 132 14.03 -11.12 11.48
N LEU A 133 12.88 -10.69 11.96
CA LEU A 133 12.44 -10.93 13.32
C LEU A 133 11.63 -12.23 13.43
N VAL A 134 11.80 -12.93 14.53
CA VAL A 134 10.90 -14.04 14.88
C VAL A 134 9.53 -13.47 15.21
N GLN A 135 8.51 -13.91 14.50
CA GLN A 135 7.12 -13.51 14.76
C GLN A 135 6.71 -13.80 16.20
N THR A 136 6.21 -12.76 16.86
CA THR A 136 5.63 -12.85 18.21
C THR A 136 4.22 -13.44 18.17
N ASN A 137 3.62 -13.68 19.34
CA ASN A 137 2.20 -14.06 19.41
C ASN A 137 1.29 -12.93 18.89
N HIS A 138 1.70 -11.68 19.03
CA HIS A 138 0.98 -10.53 18.49
C HIS A 138 0.97 -10.57 16.95
N ASP A 139 2.12 -10.79 16.31
CA ASP A 139 2.22 -10.88 14.86
C ASP A 139 1.37 -12.02 14.28
N ARG A 140 1.32 -13.17 14.97
CA ARG A 140 0.51 -14.32 14.55
C ARG A 140 -1.00 -14.09 14.61
N GLN A 141 -1.46 -13.06 15.32
CA GLN A 141 -2.87 -12.69 15.35
C GLN A 141 -3.35 -12.17 13.98
N TYR A 142 -2.47 -11.61 13.15
CA TYR A 142 -2.81 -11.28 11.77
C TYR A 142 -3.23 -12.51 10.98
N LEU A 143 -2.50 -13.62 11.12
CA LEU A 143 -2.76 -14.88 10.40
C LEU A 143 -4.07 -15.57 10.81
N THR A 144 -4.52 -15.34 12.03
CA THR A 144 -5.75 -15.94 12.57
C THR A 144 -6.94 -15.00 12.51
N GLY A 145 -6.74 -13.74 12.09
CA GLY A 145 -7.78 -12.71 12.12
C GLY A 145 -8.24 -12.37 13.53
N SER A 146 -7.39 -12.55 14.55
CA SER A 146 -7.69 -12.19 15.95
C SER A 146 -7.02 -10.89 16.39
N GLN A 147 -6.24 -10.25 15.52
CA GLN A 147 -5.62 -8.96 15.80
C GLN A 147 -6.67 -7.87 15.98
N VAL A 148 -6.61 -7.14 17.10
CA VAL A 148 -7.43 -5.96 17.39
C VAL A 148 -6.62 -4.71 17.07
N PRO A 149 -6.80 -4.12 15.88
CA PRO A 149 -5.86 -3.14 15.33
C PRO A 149 -5.89 -1.77 16.01
N VAL A 150 -6.81 -1.55 16.94
CA VAL A 150 -6.95 -0.30 17.73
C VAL A 150 -6.72 -0.53 19.23
N LEU A 151 -6.15 -1.66 19.62
CA LEU A 151 -5.89 -1.99 21.03
C LEU A 151 -4.46 -1.68 21.45
N HIS A 152 -3.52 -1.80 20.54
CA HIS A 152 -2.09 -1.66 20.79
C HIS A 152 -1.48 -0.66 19.80
N ASP A 153 -0.36 -0.07 20.22
CA ASP A 153 0.49 0.70 19.34
C ASP A 153 1.11 -0.25 18.28
N ILE A 154 0.84 0.02 17.00
CA ILE A 154 1.43 -0.67 15.86
C ILE A 154 2.23 0.38 15.10
N ASP A 155 3.54 0.37 15.31
CA ASP A 155 4.46 1.34 14.71
C ASP A 155 5.26 0.67 13.58
N ASN A 156 4.69 0.66 12.37
CA ASN A 156 5.33 0.14 11.17
C ASN A 156 5.74 -1.34 11.28
N ASP A 157 4.80 -2.22 11.56
CA ASP A 157 5.02 -3.66 11.40
C ASP A 157 5.16 -3.99 9.90
N VAL A 158 6.35 -4.41 9.47
CA VAL A 158 6.64 -4.72 8.06
C VAL A 158 6.81 -6.21 7.86
N PHE A 159 6.01 -6.78 6.95
CA PHE A 159 6.00 -8.21 6.66
C PHE A 159 6.07 -8.49 5.16
N PHE A 160 6.55 -9.68 4.79
CA PHE A 160 6.25 -10.23 3.48
C PHE A 160 4.74 -10.50 3.36
N ALA A 161 4.17 -10.21 2.19
CA ALA A 161 2.80 -10.56 1.87
C ALA A 161 2.73 -12.04 1.42
N GLU A 162 1.74 -12.77 1.94
CA GLU A 162 1.51 -14.18 1.63
C GLU A 162 0.10 -14.40 1.10
N GLU A 163 -0.09 -15.48 0.36
CA GLU A 163 -1.42 -15.93 -0.01
C GLU A 163 -2.07 -16.70 1.14
N GLY A 164 -3.26 -16.29 1.52
CA GLY A 164 -4.06 -16.96 2.53
C GLY A 164 -5.36 -17.50 1.95
N SER A 165 -6.38 -17.54 2.81
CA SER A 165 -7.71 -18.01 2.43
C SER A 165 -8.80 -17.14 3.04
N LEU A 166 -9.79 -16.78 2.23
CA LEU A 166 -11.02 -16.12 2.67
C LEU A 166 -12.22 -16.96 2.21
N ASP A 167 -13.04 -17.40 3.15
CA ASP A 167 -14.22 -18.24 2.89
C ASP A 167 -13.89 -19.51 2.05
N GLY A 168 -12.70 -20.09 2.30
CA GLY A 168 -12.24 -21.32 1.63
C GLY A 168 -11.69 -21.12 0.21
N LYS A 169 -11.48 -19.87 -0.23
CA LYS A 169 -10.87 -19.53 -1.52
C LYS A 169 -9.51 -18.87 -1.32
N PRO A 170 -8.56 -19.04 -2.25
CA PRO A 170 -7.31 -18.28 -2.22
C PRO A 170 -7.60 -16.78 -2.12
N PHE A 171 -6.87 -16.10 -1.25
CA PHE A 171 -7.03 -14.67 -1.00
C PHE A 171 -5.66 -14.02 -0.78
N TYR A 172 -5.43 -12.88 -1.44
CA TYR A 172 -4.22 -12.10 -1.31
C TYR A 172 -4.60 -10.66 -0.96
N GLY A 173 -4.52 -10.31 0.33
CA GLY A 173 -5.05 -9.03 0.80
C GLY A 173 -5.23 -8.97 2.31
N ALA A 174 -5.96 -7.94 2.77
CA ALA A 174 -6.31 -7.72 4.17
C ALA A 174 -7.82 -7.73 4.37
N VAL A 175 -8.30 -8.21 5.52
CA VAL A 175 -9.73 -8.21 5.89
C VAL A 175 -9.90 -7.58 7.25
N ALA A 176 -10.64 -6.47 7.30
CA ALA A 176 -11.12 -5.89 8.55
C ALA A 176 -12.54 -6.40 8.83
N THR A 177 -12.75 -7.00 10.00
CA THR A 177 -14.04 -7.56 10.41
C THR A 177 -14.54 -6.86 11.66
N ASP A 178 -15.77 -6.41 11.67
CA ASP A 178 -16.50 -6.09 12.88
C ASP A 178 -17.09 -7.38 13.47
N ALA A 179 -16.46 -7.89 14.53
CA ALA A 179 -16.82 -9.17 15.14
C ALA A 179 -18.24 -9.18 15.78
N ALA A 180 -18.76 -8.01 16.15
CA ALA A 180 -20.11 -7.91 16.73
C ALA A 180 -21.20 -8.06 15.66
N THR A 181 -20.95 -7.61 14.43
CA THR A 181 -21.94 -7.63 13.33
C THR A 181 -21.62 -8.64 12.25
N GLY A 182 -20.39 -9.13 12.18
CA GLY A 182 -19.89 -9.98 11.12
C GLY A 182 -19.63 -9.26 9.79
N LYS A 183 -19.81 -7.94 9.71
CA LYS A 183 -19.50 -7.16 8.51
C LYS A 183 -18.00 -7.08 8.26
N ARG A 184 -17.62 -7.14 6.99
CA ARG A 184 -16.20 -7.12 6.58
C ARG A 184 -15.95 -6.03 5.56
N ILE A 185 -14.76 -5.44 5.64
CA ILE A 185 -14.09 -4.71 4.55
C ILE A 185 -12.97 -5.61 4.07
N CYS A 186 -13.05 -6.02 2.82
CA CYS A 186 -12.03 -6.84 2.16
C CYS A 186 -11.20 -5.92 1.26
N TYR A 187 -9.89 -5.99 1.40
CA TYR A 187 -8.92 -5.24 0.63
C TYR A 187 -8.02 -6.23 -0.08
N GLU A 188 -8.34 -6.52 -1.33
CA GLU A 188 -7.63 -7.47 -2.19
C GLU A 188 -6.64 -6.72 -3.07
N VAL A 189 -5.42 -7.25 -3.23
CA VAL A 189 -4.35 -6.61 -4.00
C VAL A 189 -3.70 -7.61 -4.96
N CYS A 190 -3.09 -7.12 -6.05
CA CYS A 190 -2.33 -8.00 -6.94
C CYS A 190 -1.01 -8.46 -6.30
N LYS A 191 -0.43 -9.54 -6.84
CA LYS A 191 0.78 -10.17 -6.29
C LYS A 191 2.07 -9.36 -6.51
N ASP A 192 1.99 -8.22 -7.18
CA ASP A 192 3.11 -7.27 -7.24
C ASP A 192 3.34 -6.54 -5.91
N PHE A 193 2.32 -6.47 -5.06
CA PHE A 193 2.47 -6.00 -3.68
C PHE A 193 3.07 -7.12 -2.83
N LYS A 194 4.36 -7.04 -2.58
CA LYS A 194 5.15 -8.08 -1.90
C LYS A 194 5.20 -7.92 -0.39
N PHE A 195 4.79 -6.76 0.12
CA PHE A 195 4.92 -6.41 1.53
C PHE A 195 3.65 -5.77 2.05
N TRP A 196 3.46 -5.91 3.36
CA TRP A 196 2.51 -5.16 4.15
C TRP A 196 3.26 -4.32 5.17
N VAL A 197 2.94 -3.03 5.23
CA VAL A 197 3.23 -2.18 6.38
C VAL A 197 1.93 -2.01 7.15
N VAL A 198 1.95 -2.25 8.46
CA VAL A 198 0.78 -2.03 9.31
C VAL A 198 1.10 -0.98 10.35
N TRP A 199 0.24 0.04 10.42
CA TRP A 199 0.42 1.19 11.30
C TRP A 199 -0.92 1.70 11.84
N ASN A 200 -0.95 2.35 13.04
CA ASN A 200 -2.21 2.84 13.63
C ASN A 200 -2.10 4.10 14.48
N ASP A 201 -1.00 4.87 14.41
CA ASP A 201 -0.78 6.08 15.19
C ASP A 201 -1.09 5.89 16.69
N HIS A 202 -0.35 4.97 17.34
CA HIS A 202 -0.48 4.60 18.75
C HIS A 202 -1.77 3.85 19.13
N GLY A 203 -2.64 3.51 18.19
CA GLY A 203 -3.86 2.72 18.42
C GLY A 203 -5.00 3.46 19.11
N ASP A 204 -4.87 4.76 19.37
CA ASP A 204 -5.87 5.56 20.09
C ASP A 204 -6.67 6.52 19.20
N LYS A 205 -6.40 6.55 17.91
CA LYS A 205 -7.03 7.46 16.94
C LYS A 205 -8.28 6.91 16.26
N GLY A 206 -8.61 5.64 16.51
CA GLY A 206 -9.78 5.01 15.92
C GLY A 206 -9.63 4.70 14.43
N TYR A 207 -8.41 4.44 13.97
CA TYR A 207 -8.12 3.94 12.63
C TYR A 207 -6.86 3.06 12.63
N PHE A 208 -6.66 2.33 11.55
CA PHE A 208 -5.46 1.54 11.29
C PHE A 208 -5.22 1.46 9.79
N CYS A 209 -3.97 1.26 9.41
CA CYS A 209 -3.51 1.34 8.04
C CYS A 209 -2.84 0.03 7.63
N PRO A 210 -3.53 -0.87 6.92
CA PRO A 210 -2.90 -1.95 6.19
C PRO A 210 -2.41 -1.42 4.84
N GLU A 211 -1.10 -1.31 4.68
CA GLU A 211 -0.46 -0.64 3.56
C GLU A 211 0.27 -1.66 2.69
N PRO A 212 -0.28 -2.03 1.53
CA PRO A 212 0.43 -2.90 0.60
C PRO A 212 1.53 -2.12 -0.12
N CYS A 213 2.72 -2.70 -0.19
CA CYS A 213 3.89 -2.13 -0.83
C CYS A 213 4.49 -3.09 -1.85
N THR A 214 4.91 -2.57 -3.01
CA THR A 214 5.57 -3.38 -4.05
C THR A 214 7.03 -3.66 -3.72
N TRP A 215 7.67 -2.79 -2.94
CA TRP A 215 9.01 -2.92 -2.42
C TRP A 215 9.09 -2.52 -0.93
N ILE A 216 10.15 -2.92 -0.23
CA ILE A 216 10.36 -2.51 1.16
C ILE A 216 10.72 -1.03 1.26
N ILE A 217 10.57 -0.45 2.44
CA ILE A 217 10.97 0.93 2.73
C ILE A 217 12.42 1.14 2.32
N ASP A 218 12.69 2.19 1.53
CA ASP A 218 14.02 2.59 1.06
C ASP A 218 14.76 1.53 0.22
N ALA A 219 14.04 0.64 -0.47
CA ALA A 219 14.60 -0.44 -1.28
C ALA A 219 15.76 -0.01 -2.21
N PRO A 220 15.72 1.17 -2.88
CA PRO A 220 16.81 1.59 -3.77
C PRO A 220 18.16 1.79 -3.07
N ASN A 221 18.17 2.06 -1.77
CA ASN A 221 19.40 2.33 -1.01
C ASN A 221 19.81 1.16 -0.10
N GLN A 222 19.01 0.09 -0.07
CA GLN A 222 19.28 -1.06 0.77
C GLN A 222 20.25 -2.04 0.09
N PRO A 223 21.22 -2.60 0.81
CA PRO A 223 22.08 -3.66 0.29
C PRO A 223 21.38 -5.02 0.28
N ILE A 224 20.08 -5.03 -0.05
CA ILE A 224 19.22 -6.21 -0.06
C ILE A 224 18.95 -6.61 -1.50
N PRO A 225 19.05 -7.89 -1.88
CA PRO A 225 18.78 -8.34 -3.24
C PRO A 225 17.40 -7.89 -3.74
N ALA A 226 17.29 -7.56 -5.02
CA ALA A 226 16.05 -7.05 -5.62
C ALA A 226 14.87 -8.03 -5.50
N GLU A 227 15.13 -9.34 -5.57
CA GLU A 227 14.13 -10.39 -5.35
C GLU A 227 13.56 -10.39 -3.93
N GLU A 228 14.35 -10.00 -2.93
CA GLU A 228 13.95 -9.92 -1.52
C GLU A 228 13.35 -8.55 -1.20
N SER A 229 13.98 -7.46 -1.66
CA SER A 229 13.52 -6.09 -1.40
C SER A 229 12.35 -5.64 -2.27
N GLY A 230 12.03 -6.39 -3.33
CA GLY A 230 11.05 -5.99 -4.33
C GLY A 230 11.51 -4.86 -5.25
N TYR A 231 12.79 -4.45 -5.16
CA TYR A 231 13.34 -3.38 -6.01
C TYR A 231 13.12 -3.67 -7.49
N LYS A 232 12.64 -2.67 -8.21
CA LYS A 232 12.34 -2.75 -9.64
C LYS A 232 12.71 -1.46 -10.33
N GLU A 233 13.11 -1.58 -11.59
CA GLU A 233 13.28 -0.45 -12.51
C GLU A 233 12.42 -0.66 -13.74
N LEU A 234 11.90 0.42 -14.29
CA LEU A 234 11.22 0.45 -15.59
C LEU A 234 12.19 0.95 -16.65
N ALA A 235 12.35 0.21 -17.74
CA ALA A 235 13.11 0.66 -18.90
C ALA A 235 12.42 1.86 -19.59
N PRO A 236 13.15 2.64 -20.41
CA PRO A 236 12.54 3.70 -21.24
C PRO A 236 11.33 3.21 -22.04
N GLY A 237 10.19 3.86 -21.87
CA GLY A 237 8.92 3.48 -22.50
C GLY A 237 8.18 2.32 -21.86
N GLU A 238 8.74 1.66 -20.85
CA GLU A 238 8.07 0.57 -20.14
C GLU A 238 6.97 1.10 -19.23
N SER A 239 5.90 0.31 -19.10
CA SER A 239 4.79 0.58 -18.18
C SER A 239 4.59 -0.61 -17.25
N HIS A 240 4.20 -0.33 -16.02
CA HIS A 240 3.80 -1.33 -15.02
C HIS A 240 2.46 -0.94 -14.40
N THR A 241 1.57 -1.92 -14.23
CA THR A 241 0.26 -1.69 -13.63
C THR A 241 0.09 -2.57 -12.41
N VAL A 242 -0.34 -1.98 -11.31
CA VAL A 242 -0.81 -2.69 -10.12
C VAL A 242 -2.30 -2.47 -9.94
N THR A 243 -2.98 -3.44 -9.32
CA THR A 243 -4.44 -3.40 -9.12
C THR A 243 -4.81 -3.73 -7.70
N GLU A 244 -5.88 -3.10 -7.24
CA GLU A 244 -6.44 -3.27 -5.91
C GLU A 244 -7.96 -3.26 -5.99
N LYS A 245 -8.60 -3.91 -5.00
CA LYS A 245 -10.06 -3.93 -4.86
C LYS A 245 -10.45 -3.84 -3.39
N ILE A 246 -11.35 -2.90 -3.09
CA ILE A 246 -11.98 -2.77 -1.78
C ILE A 246 -13.47 -3.07 -1.92
N TYR A 247 -13.97 -4.00 -1.11
CA TYR A 247 -15.38 -4.38 -1.12
C TYR A 247 -15.88 -4.78 0.28
N THR A 248 -17.18 -4.81 0.46
CA THR A 248 -17.82 -5.25 1.70
C THR A 248 -18.40 -6.66 1.55
N ALA A 249 -18.35 -7.44 2.63
CA ALA A 249 -18.91 -8.79 2.69
C ALA A 249 -19.56 -9.07 4.05
#